data_6bf0a54b2d5c2760ce625a8f9960f81f
#
_entry.id   6bf0a54b2d5c2760ce625a8f9960f81f
#
_cell.length_a   1.000
_cell.length_b   1.000
_cell.length_c   1.000
_cell.angle_alpha   90.00
_cell.angle_beta   90.00
_cell.angle_gamma   90.00
#
_symmetry.space_group_name_H-M   'P 1'
#
loop_
_entity.id
_entity.type
_entity.pdbx_description
1 polymer ?
#
loop_
_entity_poly.entity_id
_entity_poly.type
_entity_poly.pdbx_seq_one_letter_code
_entity_poly.pdbx_strand_id
1 'polypeptide(L)'
;MIFNRDDPNTWPIFRPLIIAHDVGRSRDRSTAVIGGNSPVQPRLLGIKELVELPQGLYGSPRASALATIDRNYNCNALIVADLSNDPTYAETLLETFGARVIGLQITRAGEGMNPERRPVKNSSMLIYTIGRSYLLELFHAELQADQVRFVDGPMSRRAYEQLNGLETEFRESGIVYSCPPGQHDDLGISCAMLAWAARHPHLSAWVDTASFERRPRRPRQTFGWAAFT
;
A
#
# COMPACT_ATOMS: atom_id res chain seq x y z
N MET A 1 -19.98 -9.78 -15.72
CA MET A 1 -20.07 -9.04 -14.44
C MET A 1 -20.38 -7.60 -14.79
N ILE A 2 -21.43 -7.02 -14.22
CA ILE A 2 -21.81 -5.62 -14.50
C ILE A 2 -20.95 -4.72 -13.63
N PHE A 3 -20.27 -3.76 -14.25
CA PHE A 3 -19.51 -2.73 -13.52
C PHE A 3 -20.49 -1.83 -12.77
N ASN A 4 -20.32 -1.76 -11.45
CA ASN A 4 -21.02 -0.79 -10.60
C ASN A 4 -20.01 0.22 -10.07
N ARG A 5 -20.23 1.50 -10.37
CA ARG A 5 -19.35 2.60 -9.93
C ARG A 5 -19.14 2.60 -8.42
N ASP A 6 -20.17 2.29 -7.66
CA ASP A 6 -20.18 2.43 -6.20
C ASP A 6 -19.78 1.15 -5.45
N ASP A 7 -19.51 0.06 -6.17
CA ASP A 7 -19.06 -1.20 -5.58
C ASP A 7 -17.73 -1.68 -6.20
N PRO A 8 -16.58 -1.46 -5.53
CA PRO A 8 -15.29 -1.88 -6.00
C PRO A 8 -15.17 -3.39 -6.26
N ASN A 9 -16.02 -4.22 -5.66
CA ASN A 9 -16.02 -5.66 -5.91
C ASN A 9 -16.45 -6.02 -7.34
N THR A 10 -17.20 -5.15 -7.99
CA THR A 10 -17.64 -5.36 -9.38
C THR A 10 -16.61 -4.90 -10.41
N TRP A 11 -15.53 -4.26 -9.97
CA TRP A 11 -14.52 -3.73 -10.87
C TRP A 11 -13.65 -4.88 -11.40
N PRO A 12 -13.42 -4.93 -12.73
CA PRO A 12 -12.74 -6.06 -13.34
C PRO A 12 -11.27 -6.17 -12.91
N ILE A 13 -10.62 -5.04 -12.67
CA ILE A 13 -9.21 -4.94 -12.26
C ILE A 13 -8.94 -3.53 -11.72
N PHE A 14 -7.97 -3.38 -10.84
CA PHE A 14 -7.42 -2.09 -10.41
C PHE A 14 -6.15 -1.76 -11.20
N ARG A 15 -5.93 -0.46 -11.50
CA ARG A 15 -4.73 -0.02 -12.22
C ARG A 15 -4.17 1.27 -11.63
N PRO A 16 -3.05 1.19 -10.91
CA PRO A 16 -2.39 -0.01 -10.41
C PRO A 16 -3.21 -0.70 -9.31
N LEU A 17 -2.99 -2.00 -9.11
CA LEU A 17 -3.40 -2.67 -7.88
C LEU A 17 -2.34 -2.41 -6.82
N ILE A 18 -2.75 -1.88 -5.67
CA ILE A 18 -1.89 -1.45 -4.59
C ILE A 18 -2.29 -2.17 -3.31
N ILE A 19 -1.31 -2.58 -2.53
CA ILE A 19 -1.46 -2.93 -1.12
C ILE A 19 -0.67 -1.89 -0.32
N ALA A 20 -1.38 -0.99 0.34
CA ALA A 20 -0.80 -0.03 1.28
C ALA A 20 -0.74 -0.67 2.66
N HIS A 21 0.44 -0.69 3.26
CA HIS A 21 0.72 -1.40 4.50
C HIS A 21 1.32 -0.45 5.54
N ASP A 22 0.54 -0.11 6.54
CA ASP A 22 1.02 0.60 7.72
C ASP A 22 1.61 -0.40 8.73
N VAL A 23 2.85 -0.16 9.10
CA VAL A 23 3.65 -1.05 9.94
C VAL A 23 3.49 -0.65 11.41
N GLY A 24 2.58 -1.32 12.12
CA GLY A 24 2.37 -1.11 13.55
C GLY A 24 3.59 -1.44 14.39
N ARG A 25 3.75 -0.72 15.49
CA ARG A 25 4.74 -1.01 16.53
C ARG A 25 4.29 -2.19 17.40
N SER A 26 5.11 -2.53 18.41
CA SER A 26 4.95 -3.73 19.25
C SER A 26 3.56 -3.92 19.86
N ARG A 27 2.80 -2.88 20.11
CA ARG A 27 1.43 -2.94 20.66
C ARG A 27 0.36 -2.54 19.65
N ASP A 28 0.76 -1.95 18.51
CA ASP A 28 -0.16 -1.50 17.48
C ASP A 28 -0.30 -2.60 16.42
N ARG A 29 -1.49 -2.70 15.85
CA ARG A 29 -1.73 -3.64 14.75
C ARG A 29 -1.19 -3.04 13.46
N SER A 30 -0.56 -3.88 12.66
CA SER A 30 -0.27 -3.51 11.30
C SER A 30 -1.54 -3.64 10.46
N THR A 31 -1.73 -2.73 9.53
CA THR A 31 -2.88 -2.75 8.62
C THR A 31 -2.46 -2.90 7.17
N ALA A 32 -3.33 -3.43 6.35
CA ALA A 32 -3.18 -3.49 4.92
C ALA A 32 -4.48 -3.06 4.24
N VAL A 33 -4.39 -2.14 3.30
CA VAL A 33 -5.52 -1.68 2.50
C VAL A 33 -5.23 -1.98 1.03
N ILE A 34 -6.17 -2.67 0.41
CA ILE A 34 -6.05 -3.18 -0.95
C ILE A 34 -7.02 -2.43 -1.87
N GLY A 35 -6.51 -1.92 -2.98
CA GLY A 35 -7.33 -1.18 -3.92
C GLY A 35 -6.51 -0.58 -5.06
N GLY A 36 -7.03 0.48 -5.65
CA GLY A 36 -6.38 1.21 -6.75
C GLY A 36 -7.38 1.94 -7.62
N ASN A 37 -6.91 2.48 -8.73
CA ASN A 37 -7.79 3.19 -9.66
C ASN A 37 -8.70 2.23 -10.45
N SER A 38 -9.93 2.67 -10.69
CA SER A 38 -10.83 1.97 -11.60
C SER A 38 -10.28 1.98 -13.03
N PRO A 39 -10.30 0.84 -13.73
CA PRO A 39 -9.84 0.78 -15.12
C PRO A 39 -10.81 1.45 -16.09
N VAL A 40 -12.06 1.66 -15.68
CA VAL A 40 -13.12 2.25 -16.50
C VAL A 40 -13.26 3.74 -16.24
N GLN A 41 -13.05 4.16 -15.00
CA GLN A 41 -13.06 5.55 -14.56
C GLN A 41 -11.79 5.85 -13.76
N PRO A 42 -10.66 6.17 -14.41
CA PRO A 42 -9.36 6.26 -13.75
C PRO A 42 -9.25 7.26 -12.58
N ARG A 43 -10.20 8.19 -12.49
CA ARG A 43 -10.29 9.12 -11.36
C ARG A 43 -10.97 8.50 -10.12
N LEU A 44 -11.72 7.40 -10.27
CA LEU A 44 -12.28 6.69 -9.12
C LEU A 44 -11.21 5.80 -8.49
N LEU A 45 -11.01 5.99 -7.21
CA LEU A 45 -10.21 5.15 -6.34
C LEU A 45 -11.15 4.13 -5.66
N GLY A 46 -10.84 2.84 -5.79
CA GLY A 46 -11.56 1.78 -5.11
C GLY A 46 -10.74 1.20 -3.97
N ILE A 47 -11.32 1.13 -2.80
CA ILE A 47 -10.81 0.43 -1.64
C ILE A 47 -11.61 -0.86 -1.51
N LYS A 48 -10.97 -1.98 -1.86
CA LYS A 48 -11.63 -3.28 -2.00
C LYS A 48 -11.56 -4.13 -0.75
N GLU A 49 -10.48 -4.04 -0.02
CA GLU A 49 -10.27 -4.84 1.19
C GLU A 49 -9.45 -4.05 2.20
N LEU A 50 -9.83 -4.16 3.47
CA LEU A 50 -9.10 -3.58 4.59
C LEU A 50 -8.88 -4.70 5.61
N VAL A 51 -7.63 -4.89 6.00
CA VAL A 51 -7.19 -5.99 6.87
C VAL A 51 -6.37 -5.44 8.03
N GLU A 52 -6.72 -5.85 9.24
CA GLU A 52 -5.80 -5.75 10.39
C GLU A 52 -5.03 -7.07 10.50
N LEU A 53 -3.72 -7.00 10.44
CA LEU A 53 -2.88 -8.18 10.65
C LEU A 53 -2.90 -8.57 12.13
N PRO A 54 -2.71 -9.86 12.45
CA PRO A 54 -2.60 -10.30 13.84
C PRO A 54 -1.54 -9.51 14.59
N GLN A 55 -1.86 -9.15 15.82
CA GLN A 55 -0.93 -8.44 16.70
C GLN A 55 0.31 -9.29 16.99
N GLY A 56 1.47 -8.66 17.17
CA GLY A 56 2.71 -9.35 17.52
C GLY A 56 3.44 -10.00 16.34
N LEU A 57 3.00 -9.79 15.11
CA LEU A 57 3.76 -10.20 13.94
C LEU A 57 4.88 -9.20 13.63
N TYR A 58 6.11 -9.69 13.51
CA TYR A 58 7.30 -8.90 13.14
C TYR A 58 8.07 -9.57 12.02
N GLY A 59 8.82 -8.79 11.26
CA GLY A 59 9.71 -9.30 10.22
C GLY A 59 9.05 -10.29 9.26
N SER A 60 9.65 -11.47 9.10
CA SER A 60 9.19 -12.49 8.13
C SER A 60 7.77 -13.00 8.35
N PRO A 61 7.25 -13.23 9.58
CA PRO A 61 5.85 -13.57 9.81
C PRO A 61 4.88 -12.50 9.30
N ARG A 62 5.18 -11.21 9.50
CA ARG A 62 4.38 -10.11 8.98
C ARG A 62 4.39 -10.07 7.46
N ALA A 63 5.57 -10.19 6.83
CA ALA A 63 5.70 -10.25 5.38
C ALA A 63 4.97 -11.45 4.79
N SER A 64 5.00 -12.61 5.46
CA SER A 64 4.28 -13.81 5.04
C SER A 64 2.76 -13.63 5.08
N ALA A 65 2.23 -12.94 6.09
CA ALA A 65 0.82 -12.59 6.17
C ALA A 65 0.43 -11.66 5.00
N LEU A 66 1.23 -10.63 4.73
CA LEU A 66 1.03 -9.73 3.60
C LEU A 66 1.13 -10.46 2.25
N ALA A 67 2.08 -11.41 2.10
CA ALA A 67 2.21 -12.25 0.91
C ALA A 67 1.00 -13.17 0.70
N THR A 68 0.33 -13.57 1.78
CA THR A 68 -0.91 -14.34 1.68
C THR A 68 -2.03 -13.48 1.09
N ILE A 69 -2.13 -12.22 1.51
CA ILE A 69 -3.07 -11.27 0.92
C ILE A 69 -2.74 -11.06 -0.56
N ASP A 70 -1.47 -10.76 -0.92
CA ASP A 70 -1.05 -10.54 -2.31
C ASP A 70 -1.33 -11.75 -3.23
N ARG A 71 -1.25 -12.99 -2.71
CA ARG A 71 -1.61 -14.20 -3.47
C ARG A 71 -3.08 -14.22 -3.89
N ASN A 72 -3.98 -13.70 -3.08
CA ASN A 72 -5.40 -13.58 -3.43
C ASN A 72 -5.61 -12.66 -4.64
N TYR A 73 -4.62 -11.83 -4.95
CA TYR A 73 -4.59 -10.90 -6.09
C TYR A 73 -3.55 -11.30 -7.15
N ASN A 74 -3.25 -12.60 -7.27
CA ASN A 74 -2.33 -13.17 -8.26
C ASN A 74 -0.89 -12.61 -8.20
N CYS A 75 -0.44 -12.19 -7.02
CA CYS A 75 0.89 -11.62 -6.80
C CYS A 75 1.20 -10.43 -7.74
N ASN A 76 0.23 -9.55 -7.95
CA ASN A 76 0.34 -8.41 -8.89
C ASN A 76 0.35 -7.05 -8.21
N ALA A 77 0.13 -6.98 -6.91
CA ALA A 77 0.05 -5.71 -6.23
C ALA A 77 1.42 -5.02 -6.13
N LEU A 78 1.40 -3.70 -6.27
CA LEU A 78 2.46 -2.83 -5.79
C LEU A 78 2.32 -2.73 -4.27
N ILE A 79 3.38 -3.06 -3.55
CA ILE A 79 3.40 -2.98 -2.09
C ILE A 79 3.96 -1.61 -1.69
N VAL A 80 3.17 -0.84 -0.96
CA VAL A 80 3.55 0.48 -0.43
C VAL A 80 3.58 0.36 1.08
N ALA A 81 4.75 0.37 1.69
CA ALA A 81 4.90 0.11 3.12
C ALA A 81 5.45 1.33 3.87
N ASP A 82 4.83 1.69 5.00
CA ASP A 82 5.41 2.65 5.92
C ASP A 82 6.57 2.02 6.70
N LEU A 83 7.76 2.54 6.50
CA LEU A 83 9.00 2.12 7.15
C LEU A 83 9.46 3.07 8.25
N SER A 84 8.64 4.05 8.63
CA SER A 84 9.01 5.06 9.63
C SER A 84 9.31 4.45 10.99
N ASN A 85 8.58 3.40 11.34
CA ASN A 85 8.66 2.73 12.63
C ASN A 85 9.60 1.51 12.65
N ASP A 86 9.87 0.91 11.50
CA ASP A 86 10.69 -0.30 11.35
C ASP A 86 11.47 -0.28 10.02
N PRO A 87 12.55 0.52 9.92
CA PRO A 87 13.36 0.58 8.70
C PRO A 87 14.01 -0.77 8.33
N THR A 88 14.21 -1.66 9.30
CA THR A 88 14.82 -2.98 9.09
C THR A 88 13.89 -3.93 8.34
N TYR A 89 12.60 -3.68 8.39
CA TYR A 89 11.59 -4.46 7.68
C TYR A 89 11.71 -4.35 6.15
N ALA A 90 12.37 -3.29 5.66
CA ALA A 90 12.63 -3.09 4.23
C ALA A 90 13.30 -4.30 3.56
N GLU A 91 14.25 -4.92 4.27
CA GLU A 91 14.95 -6.10 3.78
C GLU A 91 14.00 -7.29 3.57
N THR A 92 13.23 -7.60 4.59
CA THR A 92 12.26 -8.70 4.54
C THR A 92 11.21 -8.49 3.45
N LEU A 93 10.77 -7.25 3.24
CA LEU A 93 9.84 -6.91 2.16
C LEU A 93 10.48 -7.12 0.79
N LEU A 94 11.73 -6.68 0.58
CA LEU A 94 12.43 -6.90 -0.69
C LEU A 94 12.66 -8.38 -0.97
N GLU A 95 13.01 -9.18 0.03
CA GLU A 95 13.16 -10.63 -0.10
C GLU A 95 11.83 -11.30 -0.49
N THR A 96 10.71 -10.80 0.05
CA THR A 96 9.39 -11.40 -0.17
C THR A 96 8.75 -10.97 -1.50
N PHE A 97 8.82 -9.69 -1.85
CA PHE A 97 8.08 -9.09 -2.96
C PHE A 97 8.96 -8.58 -4.10
N GLY A 98 10.28 -8.55 -3.91
CA GLY A 98 11.23 -8.07 -4.91
C GLY A 98 11.02 -6.60 -5.28
N ALA A 99 11.12 -6.29 -6.57
CA ALA A 99 11.00 -4.93 -7.09
C ALA A 99 9.59 -4.32 -6.97
N ARG A 100 8.60 -5.08 -6.52
CA ARG A 100 7.21 -4.59 -6.33
C ARG A 100 7.00 -3.82 -5.02
N VAL A 101 8.06 -3.52 -4.28
CA VAL A 101 7.99 -2.80 -3.01
C VAL A 101 8.56 -1.40 -3.15
N ILE A 102 7.84 -0.44 -2.62
CA ILE A 102 8.35 0.89 -2.30
C ILE A 102 8.15 1.17 -0.81
N GLY A 103 9.09 1.89 -0.23
CA GLY A 103 8.99 2.36 1.16
C GLY A 103 8.44 3.77 1.23
N LEU A 104 7.66 4.04 2.27
CA LEU A 104 7.36 5.39 2.72
C LEU A 104 8.09 5.66 4.02
N GLN A 105 8.55 6.88 4.17
CA GLN A 105 8.97 7.45 5.43
C GLN A 105 8.01 8.59 5.75
N ILE A 106 7.04 8.32 6.60
CA ILE A 106 6.07 9.30 7.03
C ILE A 106 6.70 10.22 8.07
N THR A 107 6.70 11.51 7.79
CA THR A 107 7.34 12.57 8.59
C THR A 107 6.37 13.72 8.85
N ARG A 108 6.87 14.83 9.36
CA ARG A 108 6.08 16.04 9.55
C ARG A 108 5.89 16.85 8.25
N ALA A 109 6.81 16.69 7.28
CA ALA A 109 6.80 17.46 6.04
C ALA A 109 7.26 16.61 4.86
N GLY A 110 6.93 17.06 3.63
CA GLY A 110 7.29 16.41 2.38
C GLY A 110 6.06 15.99 1.58
N GLU A 111 6.16 16.05 0.26
CA GLU A 111 5.07 15.69 -0.65
C GLU A 111 5.24 14.31 -1.28
N GLY A 112 6.37 13.64 -1.01
CA GLY A 112 6.64 12.31 -1.53
C GLY A 112 6.84 12.26 -3.06
N MET A 113 7.27 13.35 -3.68
CA MET A 113 7.39 13.41 -5.14
C MET A 113 8.68 12.75 -5.66
N ASN A 114 9.76 12.87 -4.91
CA ASN A 114 11.07 12.37 -5.31
C ASN A 114 11.54 11.25 -4.39
N PRO A 115 11.79 10.06 -4.92
CA PRO A 115 12.28 8.96 -4.12
C PRO A 115 13.79 9.06 -3.90
N GLU A 116 14.23 8.60 -2.75
CA GLU A 116 15.62 8.22 -2.52
C GLU A 116 15.79 6.74 -2.76
N ARG A 117 16.89 6.37 -3.42
CA ARG A 117 17.29 4.97 -3.53
C ARG A 117 18.18 4.63 -2.34
N ARG A 118 17.62 3.91 -1.36
CA ARG A 118 18.38 3.49 -0.17
C ARG A 118 18.93 2.08 -0.34
N PRO A 119 20.22 1.85 0.00
CA PRO A 119 20.77 0.51 0.00
C PRO A 119 20.10 -0.34 1.08
N VAL A 120 19.79 -1.60 0.74
CA VAL A 120 19.20 -2.58 1.65
C VAL A 120 19.93 -3.89 1.38
N LYS A 121 20.90 -4.27 2.25
CA LYS A 121 21.84 -5.40 2.00
C LYS A 121 22.45 -5.37 0.60
N ASN A 122 22.14 -6.41 -0.19
CA ASN A 122 22.64 -6.61 -1.56
C ASN A 122 21.75 -6.00 -2.65
N SER A 123 20.79 -5.16 -2.27
CA SER A 123 19.79 -4.55 -3.13
C SER A 123 19.60 -3.08 -2.79
N SER A 124 18.57 -2.47 -3.36
CA SER A 124 18.14 -1.11 -2.99
C SER A 124 16.63 -0.98 -3.10
N MET A 125 16.05 -0.14 -2.27
CA MET A 125 14.63 0.19 -2.27
C MET A 125 14.43 1.66 -2.60
N LEU A 126 13.35 1.98 -3.33
CA LEU A 126 12.89 3.35 -3.47
C LEU A 126 12.10 3.73 -2.22
N ILE A 127 12.48 4.82 -1.58
CA ILE A 127 11.81 5.34 -0.38
C ILE A 127 11.41 6.78 -0.65
N TYR A 128 10.14 7.08 -0.41
CA TYR A 128 9.57 8.42 -0.52
C TYR A 128 9.38 9.00 0.88
N THR A 129 9.85 10.22 1.09
CA THR A 129 9.59 10.97 2.32
C THR A 129 8.34 11.80 2.14
N ILE A 130 7.33 11.58 2.99
CA ILE A 130 6.02 12.21 2.85
C ILE A 130 5.50 12.71 4.20
N GLY A 131 4.89 13.89 4.21
CA GLY A 131 4.25 14.45 5.38
C GLY A 131 2.94 13.75 5.70
N ARG A 132 2.72 13.42 6.98
CA ARG A 132 1.46 12.83 7.44
C ARG A 132 0.26 13.71 7.09
N SER A 133 0.36 15.03 7.36
CA SER A 133 -0.71 15.97 7.04
C SER A 133 -1.00 16.01 5.54
N TYR A 134 0.04 16.02 4.71
CA TYR A 134 -0.12 16.00 3.26
C TYR A 134 -0.85 14.73 2.77
N LEU A 135 -0.52 13.54 3.31
CA LEU A 135 -1.24 12.31 3.00
C LEU A 135 -2.73 12.41 3.31
N LEU A 136 -3.05 12.90 4.51
CA LEU A 136 -4.42 13.02 4.98
C LEU A 136 -5.20 14.08 4.21
N GLU A 137 -4.60 15.22 3.90
CA GLU A 137 -5.20 16.29 3.09
C GLU A 137 -5.51 15.82 1.67
N LEU A 138 -4.57 15.11 1.04
CA LEU A 138 -4.77 14.53 -0.29
C LEU A 138 -5.95 13.55 -0.26
N PHE A 139 -6.01 12.66 0.71
CA PHE A 139 -7.09 11.68 0.82
C PHE A 139 -8.44 12.35 1.13
N HIS A 140 -8.44 13.36 1.99
CA HIS A 140 -9.63 14.14 2.29
C HIS A 140 -10.17 14.87 1.05
N ALA A 141 -9.28 15.45 0.25
CA ALA A 141 -9.66 16.08 -1.02
C ALA A 141 -10.29 15.08 -2.00
N GLU A 142 -9.77 13.85 -2.09
CA GLU A 142 -10.37 12.77 -2.91
C GLU A 142 -11.76 12.37 -2.40
N LEU A 143 -11.96 12.32 -1.08
CA LEU A 143 -13.28 12.06 -0.48
C LEU A 143 -14.26 13.17 -0.77
N GLN A 144 -13.87 14.44 -0.59
CA GLN A 144 -14.72 15.60 -0.89
C GLN A 144 -15.09 15.70 -2.38
N ALA A 145 -14.17 15.30 -3.26
CA ALA A 145 -14.42 15.27 -4.70
C ALA A 145 -15.28 14.07 -5.15
N ASP A 146 -15.79 13.26 -4.23
CA ASP A 146 -16.56 12.03 -4.51
C ASP A 146 -15.78 11.04 -5.41
N GLN A 147 -14.44 10.96 -5.24
CA GLN A 147 -13.56 10.12 -6.04
C GLN A 147 -13.15 8.82 -5.34
N VAL A 148 -13.65 8.54 -4.14
CA VAL A 148 -13.33 7.31 -3.39
C VAL A 148 -14.55 6.44 -3.22
N ARG A 149 -14.38 5.16 -3.43
CA ARG A 149 -15.40 4.13 -3.17
C ARG A 149 -14.81 3.07 -2.25
N PHE A 150 -15.51 2.81 -1.17
CA PHE A 150 -15.20 1.70 -0.26
C PHE A 150 -16.10 0.51 -0.56
N VAL A 151 -15.54 -0.69 -0.43
CA VAL A 151 -16.40 -1.87 -0.28
C VAL A 151 -17.21 -1.74 1.01
N ASP A 152 -18.50 -2.12 0.96
CA ASP A 152 -19.31 -2.11 2.19
C ASP A 152 -18.81 -3.18 3.17
N GLY A 153 -18.63 -2.78 4.41
CA GLY A 153 -18.18 -3.68 5.46
C GLY A 153 -17.79 -2.98 6.76
N PRO A 154 -17.62 -3.76 7.84
CA PRO A 154 -17.31 -3.19 9.16
C PRO A 154 -15.93 -2.49 9.18
N MET A 155 -14.95 -3.01 8.44
CA MET A 155 -13.62 -2.41 8.38
C MET A 155 -13.62 -1.07 7.64
N SER A 156 -14.42 -0.93 6.60
CA SER A 156 -14.61 0.35 5.89
C SER A 156 -15.27 1.40 6.78
N ARG A 157 -16.28 1.01 7.54
CA ARG A 157 -16.91 1.90 8.54
C ARG A 157 -15.92 2.34 9.58
N ARG A 158 -15.11 1.42 10.10
CA ARG A 158 -14.07 1.72 11.08
C ARG A 158 -12.99 2.66 10.52
N ALA A 159 -12.53 2.46 9.29
CA ALA A 159 -11.59 3.36 8.64
C ALA A 159 -12.17 4.78 8.50
N TYR A 160 -13.45 4.88 8.15
CA TYR A 160 -14.16 6.15 8.07
C TYR A 160 -14.32 6.83 9.44
N GLU A 161 -14.62 6.07 10.48
CA GLU A 161 -14.67 6.57 11.87
C GLU A 161 -13.31 7.08 12.34
N GLN A 162 -12.22 6.37 12.04
CA GLN A 162 -10.85 6.82 12.34
C GLN A 162 -10.53 8.16 11.66
N LEU A 163 -10.88 8.31 10.38
CA LEU A 163 -10.64 9.54 9.63
C LEU A 163 -11.45 10.72 10.16
N ASN A 164 -12.72 10.48 10.50
CA ASN A 164 -13.59 11.51 11.06
C ASN A 164 -13.24 11.88 12.51
N GLY A 165 -12.60 10.98 13.24
CA GLY A 165 -12.15 11.19 14.60
C GLY A 165 -10.84 11.98 14.73
N LEU A 166 -10.18 12.30 13.60
CA LEU A 166 -8.94 13.08 13.65
C LEU A 166 -9.19 14.51 14.12
N GLU A 167 -8.39 14.94 15.08
CA GLU A 167 -8.37 16.32 15.53
C GLU A 167 -7.47 17.16 14.62
N THR A 168 -7.90 18.37 14.33
CA THR A 168 -7.17 19.30 13.49
C THR A 168 -6.65 20.47 14.32
N GLU A 169 -5.34 20.65 14.30
CA GLU A 169 -4.68 21.79 14.96
C GLU A 169 -4.05 22.70 13.90
N PHE A 170 -4.36 23.99 13.95
CA PHE A 170 -3.72 25.00 13.11
C PHE A 170 -2.46 25.53 13.80
N ARG A 171 -1.31 25.34 13.17
CA ARG A 171 -0.01 25.83 13.61
C ARG A 171 0.59 26.78 12.58
N GLU A 172 1.57 27.57 12.95
CA GLU A 172 2.31 28.43 11.99
C GLU A 172 2.91 27.62 10.82
N SER A 173 3.28 26.35 11.08
CA SER A 173 3.83 25.43 10.08
C SER A 173 2.78 24.75 9.19
N GLY A 174 1.48 25.05 9.37
CA GLY A 174 0.38 24.41 8.63
C GLY A 174 -0.57 23.60 9.52
N ILE A 175 -1.42 22.81 8.88
CA ILE A 175 -2.42 21.98 9.53
C ILE A 175 -1.74 20.69 10.05
N VAL A 176 -2.00 20.35 11.30
CA VAL A 176 -1.54 19.10 11.92
C VAL A 176 -2.75 18.26 12.29
N TYR A 177 -2.76 17.03 11.82
CA TYR A 177 -3.76 16.03 12.19
C TYR A 177 -3.22 15.13 13.29
N SER A 178 -3.99 14.94 14.33
CA SER A 178 -3.65 14.06 15.45
C SER A 178 -4.81 13.13 15.77
N CYS A 179 -4.48 11.96 16.28
CA CYS A 179 -5.46 11.02 16.78
C CYS A 179 -5.70 11.32 18.26
N PRO A 180 -6.96 11.39 18.73
CA PRO A 180 -7.26 11.53 20.16
C PRO A 180 -6.62 10.42 20.99
N PRO A 181 -6.27 10.67 22.27
CA PRO A 181 -5.68 9.66 23.13
C PRO A 181 -6.52 8.38 23.20
N GLY A 182 -5.87 7.22 22.99
CA GLY A 182 -6.52 5.91 23.02
C GLY A 182 -7.26 5.52 21.76
N GLN A 183 -7.25 6.36 20.75
CA GLN A 183 -7.74 6.04 19.41
C GLN A 183 -6.58 5.70 18.47
N HIS A 184 -6.90 5.02 17.36
CA HIS A 184 -5.95 4.62 16.33
C HIS A 184 -6.42 5.16 15.00
N ASP A 185 -5.49 5.41 14.08
CA ASP A 185 -5.79 5.87 12.71
C ASP A 185 -5.07 5.04 11.63
N ASP A 186 -4.58 3.87 12.01
CA ASP A 186 -3.76 3.00 11.17
C ASP A 186 -4.46 2.65 9.83
N LEU A 187 -5.78 2.36 9.87
CA LEU A 187 -6.57 2.12 8.66
C LEU A 187 -6.74 3.38 7.82
N GLY A 188 -6.97 4.52 8.47
CA GLY A 188 -7.08 5.81 7.79
C GLY A 188 -5.78 6.20 7.08
N ILE A 189 -4.65 6.03 7.75
CA ILE A 189 -3.32 6.26 7.17
C ILE A 189 -3.05 5.31 5.99
N SER A 190 -3.37 4.02 6.14
CA SER A 190 -3.22 3.05 5.03
C SER A 190 -4.09 3.42 3.82
N CYS A 191 -5.32 3.92 4.02
CA CYS A 191 -6.16 4.44 2.94
C CYS A 191 -5.53 5.66 2.26
N ALA A 192 -4.97 6.58 3.03
CA ALA A 192 -4.28 7.75 2.51
C ALA A 192 -3.00 7.40 1.72
N MET A 193 -2.22 6.42 2.21
CA MET A 193 -1.06 5.87 1.49
C MET A 193 -1.47 5.24 0.15
N LEU A 194 -2.56 4.49 0.13
CA LEU A 194 -3.11 3.90 -1.10
C LEU A 194 -3.53 4.99 -2.10
N ALA A 195 -4.23 6.02 -1.64
CA ALA A 195 -4.65 7.14 -2.48
C ALA A 195 -3.45 7.88 -3.08
N TRP A 196 -2.46 8.20 -2.25
CA TRP A 196 -1.22 8.83 -2.71
C TRP A 196 -0.52 7.99 -3.78
N ALA A 197 -0.34 6.70 -3.54
CA ALA A 197 0.34 5.82 -4.48
C ALA A 197 -0.44 5.67 -5.81
N ALA A 198 -1.76 5.61 -5.75
CA ALA A 198 -2.62 5.54 -6.93
C ALA A 198 -2.61 6.82 -7.78
N ARG A 199 -2.31 7.98 -7.16
CA ARG A 199 -2.21 9.29 -7.83
C ARG A 199 -0.79 9.66 -8.22
N HIS A 200 0.21 8.97 -7.68
CA HIS A 200 1.60 9.30 -7.93
C HIS A 200 1.99 9.00 -9.39
N PRO A 201 2.49 9.98 -10.16
CA PRO A 201 2.67 9.84 -11.60
C PRO A 201 3.66 8.73 -12.00
N HIS A 202 4.70 8.50 -11.18
CA HIS A 202 5.69 7.46 -11.47
C HIS A 202 5.25 6.06 -11.05
N LEU A 203 4.30 5.92 -10.13
CA LEU A 203 3.86 4.62 -9.64
C LEU A 203 2.79 4.00 -10.52
N SER A 204 1.94 4.80 -11.13
CA SER A 204 0.97 4.32 -12.12
C SER A 204 1.66 3.76 -13.37
N ALA A 205 2.74 4.39 -13.82
CA ALA A 205 3.53 3.91 -14.97
C ALA A 205 4.35 2.65 -14.64
N TRP A 206 4.76 2.47 -13.38
CA TRP A 206 5.62 1.36 -12.97
C TRP A 206 4.93 -0.01 -13.00
N VAL A 207 3.65 -0.08 -12.73
CA VAL A 207 2.87 -1.34 -12.77
C VAL A 207 2.75 -1.87 -14.20
N ASP A 208 2.70 -0.99 -15.18
CA ASP A 208 2.66 -1.40 -16.58
C ASP A 208 4.01 -2.00 -17.05
N THR A 209 5.13 -1.54 -16.51
CA THR A 209 6.46 -2.09 -16.82
C THR A 209 6.75 -3.40 -16.09
N ALA A 210 6.33 -3.55 -14.83
CA ALA A 210 6.52 -4.79 -14.06
C ALA A 210 5.74 -5.99 -14.66
N SER A 211 4.62 -5.75 -15.33
CA SER A 211 3.88 -6.79 -16.04
C SER A 211 4.60 -7.30 -17.30
N PHE A 212 5.49 -6.51 -17.90
CA PHE A 212 6.28 -6.90 -19.07
C PHE A 212 7.50 -7.78 -18.73
N GLU A 213 8.05 -7.70 -17.53
CA GLU A 213 9.21 -8.50 -17.11
C GLU A 213 8.85 -9.93 -16.69
N ARG A 214 7.58 -10.28 -16.60
CA ARG A 214 7.12 -11.65 -16.34
C ARG A 214 7.15 -12.52 -17.58
N ARG A 215 8.33 -12.68 -18.21
CA ARG A 215 8.52 -13.85 -19.06
C ARG A 215 8.47 -15.09 -18.15
N PRO A 216 7.62 -16.07 -18.47
CA PRO A 216 7.63 -17.32 -17.72
C PRO A 216 9.07 -17.85 -17.73
N ARG A 217 9.66 -18.08 -16.56
CA ARG A 217 10.93 -18.78 -16.47
C ARG A 217 10.74 -20.10 -17.22
N ARG A 218 11.40 -20.25 -18.36
CA ARG A 218 11.45 -21.54 -19.05
C ARG A 218 11.86 -22.58 -18.01
N PRO A 219 11.14 -23.69 -17.86
CA PRO A 219 11.59 -24.77 -16.99
C PRO A 219 13.03 -25.10 -17.41
N ARG A 220 13.93 -25.16 -16.46
CA ARG A 220 15.31 -25.66 -16.69
C ARG A 220 15.13 -27.04 -17.28
N GLN A 221 15.50 -27.20 -18.55
CA GLN A 221 15.68 -28.50 -19.14
C GLN A 221 16.85 -29.14 -18.37
N THR A 222 16.54 -30.07 -17.48
CA THR A 222 17.52 -30.99 -16.92
C THR A 222 17.94 -31.91 -18.06
N PHE A 223 19.10 -31.64 -18.66
CA PHE A 223 19.74 -32.60 -19.52
C PHE A 223 20.15 -33.81 -18.64
N GLY A 224 19.36 -34.86 -18.69
CA GLY A 224 19.75 -36.16 -18.16
C GLY A 224 20.94 -36.67 -18.98
N TRP A 225 22.06 -36.83 -18.37
CA TRP A 225 23.17 -37.61 -18.90
C TRP A 225 22.73 -39.07 -18.89
N ALA A 226 22.27 -39.59 -20.01
CA ALA A 226 22.14 -41.02 -20.21
C ALA A 226 23.55 -41.60 -20.32
N ALA A 227 23.85 -42.48 -19.37
CA ALA A 227 25.11 -43.24 -19.36
C ALA A 227 25.16 -44.10 -20.62
N PHE A 228 26.25 -44.00 -21.37
CA PHE A 228 26.65 -45.02 -22.32
C PHE A 228 27.35 -46.13 -21.51
N THR A 229 26.77 -47.30 -21.55
CA THR A 229 27.44 -48.60 -21.40
C THR A 229 27.42 -49.28 -22.71
#